data_d9dd7251f657c6af632edecc7b305bac
#
_entry.id   d9dd7251f657c6af632edecc7b305bac
#
_cell.length_a   1.000
_cell.length_b   1.000
_cell.length_c   1.000
_cell.angle_alpha   90.00
_cell.angle_beta   90.00
_cell.angle_gamma   90.00
#
_symmetry.space_group_name_H-M   'P 1'
#
loop_
_entity.id
_entity.type
_entity.pdbx_description
1 polymer ?
#
loop_
_entity_poly.entity_id
_entity_poly.type
_entity_poly.pdbx_seq_one_letter_code
_entity_poly.pdbx_strand_id
1 'polypeptide(L)'
;IENNKVGAPITIGIPFPQNELFSVDNVRLLNSLGNEIPCQTTEVTTWEPADTSIKWIWVFFFSEKSSNYILEYGENITALPSKEQIVSTNNMRPRGGISVNTGPLSFNINKMGNGFLDNVHLDVNKDGQFTNNELISSAQNNKRGTFLDIKDAAGIDRSKATIHQVFREKGSGPLHVIFRVEGTYYYNQKDNNTAPFEIKIHA
;
A
#
# COMPACT_ATOMS: atom_id res chain seq x y z
N ILE A 1 25.03 7.75 -3.48
CA ILE A 1 24.01 7.22 -4.41
C ILE A 1 23.33 8.43 -5.02
N GLU A 2 23.86 8.90 -6.14
CA GLU A 2 23.25 9.95 -6.96
C GLU A 2 22.11 9.34 -7.80
N ASN A 3 20.93 9.26 -7.25
CA ASN A 3 19.71 9.08 -8.01
C ASN A 3 18.64 10.02 -7.45
N ASN A 4 18.79 11.31 -7.80
CA ASN A 4 17.78 12.34 -7.57
C ASN A 4 16.57 12.12 -8.52
N LYS A 5 15.92 10.98 -8.43
CA LYS A 5 14.60 10.81 -9.03
C LYS A 5 13.60 11.53 -8.13
N VAL A 6 13.13 12.68 -8.57
CA VAL A 6 11.98 13.36 -7.95
C VAL A 6 10.78 12.41 -7.99
N GLY A 7 10.07 12.29 -6.88
CA GLY A 7 8.89 11.44 -6.76
C GLY A 7 9.20 9.97 -6.43
N ALA A 8 10.42 9.61 -6.03
CA ALA A 8 10.70 8.26 -5.54
C ALA A 8 10.09 8.07 -4.13
N PRO A 9 9.37 6.96 -3.88
CA PRO A 9 8.86 6.67 -2.55
C PRO A 9 10.01 6.32 -1.60
N ILE A 10 10.01 6.93 -0.43
CA ILE A 10 10.99 6.71 0.64
C ILE A 10 10.24 6.34 1.91
N THR A 11 10.69 5.29 2.58
CA THR A 11 10.27 4.94 3.94
C THR A 11 11.49 4.89 4.82
N ILE A 12 11.46 5.61 5.93
CA ILE A 12 12.55 5.64 6.91
C ILE A 12 12.01 5.36 8.31
N GLY A 13 12.76 4.57 9.09
CA GLY A 13 12.46 4.31 10.49
C GLY A 13 13.20 5.29 11.40
N ILE A 14 12.49 5.95 12.33
CA ILE A 14 13.06 6.93 13.22
C ILE A 14 12.78 6.55 14.67
N PRO A 15 13.84 6.36 15.51
CA PRO A 15 13.69 6.12 16.93
C PRO A 15 13.54 7.45 17.70
N PHE A 16 12.80 7.41 18.81
CA PHE A 16 12.65 8.53 19.74
C PHE A 16 13.06 8.12 21.14
N PRO A 17 13.66 9.03 21.92
CA PRO A 17 13.85 8.83 23.35
C PRO A 17 12.52 8.69 24.08
N GLN A 18 12.55 8.08 25.25
CA GLN A 18 11.38 7.96 26.11
C GLN A 18 10.86 9.35 26.53
N ASN A 19 9.54 9.52 26.56
CA ASN A 19 8.84 10.77 26.92
C ASN A 19 9.03 11.96 25.96
N GLU A 20 9.50 11.73 24.72
CA GLU A 20 9.71 12.80 23.73
C GLU A 20 8.57 12.94 22.73
N LEU A 21 7.94 11.85 22.32
CA LEU A 21 6.86 11.85 21.33
C LEU A 21 5.69 11.00 21.81
N PHE A 22 4.47 11.57 21.80
CA PHE A 22 3.24 10.90 22.25
C PHE A 22 2.19 10.72 21.13
N SER A 23 2.32 11.45 20.02
CA SER A 23 1.44 11.32 18.86
C SER A 23 2.22 11.47 17.57
N VAL A 24 1.92 10.62 16.60
CA VAL A 24 2.47 10.73 15.24
C VAL A 24 1.98 11.98 14.50
N ASP A 25 0.90 12.60 14.95
CA ASP A 25 0.38 13.85 14.39
C ASP A 25 1.25 15.07 14.74
N ASN A 26 2.13 14.90 15.74
CA ASN A 26 3.08 15.91 16.17
C ASN A 26 4.46 15.79 15.49
N VAL A 27 4.46 15.32 14.24
CA VAL A 27 5.66 15.15 13.42
C VAL A 27 5.44 15.76 12.05
N ARG A 28 6.42 16.54 11.56
CA ARG A 28 6.42 17.02 10.18
C ARG A 28 7.79 16.90 9.53
N LEU A 29 7.82 16.88 8.21
CA LEU A 29 9.03 16.77 7.42
C LEU A 29 9.28 18.04 6.62
N LEU A 30 10.48 18.58 6.70
CA LEU A 30 10.89 19.74 5.94
C LEU A 30 11.98 19.37 4.93
N ASN A 31 12.00 20.06 3.79
CA ASN A 31 13.11 19.97 2.84
C ASN A 31 14.27 20.90 3.26
N SER A 32 15.38 20.88 2.50
CA SER A 32 16.56 21.70 2.77
C SER A 32 16.33 23.22 2.74
N LEU A 33 15.20 23.66 2.17
CA LEU A 33 14.80 25.08 2.13
C LEU A 33 13.90 25.48 3.30
N GLY A 34 13.60 24.53 4.21
CA GLY A 34 12.69 24.75 5.32
C GLY A 34 11.21 24.68 4.94
N ASN A 35 10.87 24.28 3.71
CA ASN A 35 9.48 24.09 3.30
C ASN A 35 9.00 22.72 3.78
N GLU A 36 7.77 22.67 4.33
CA GLU A 36 7.14 21.42 4.70
C GLU A 36 6.73 20.62 3.46
N ILE A 37 7.03 19.33 3.50
CA ILE A 37 6.65 18.38 2.45
C ILE A 37 5.66 17.37 3.03
N PRO A 38 4.70 16.89 2.21
CA PRO A 38 3.77 15.88 2.64
C PRO A 38 4.49 14.62 3.10
N CYS A 39 4.18 14.15 4.29
CA CYS A 39 4.67 12.87 4.79
C CYS A 39 3.54 12.13 5.51
N GLN A 40 3.70 10.82 5.59
CA GLN A 40 2.82 9.93 6.35
C GLN A 40 3.62 9.28 7.45
N THR A 41 3.18 9.46 8.68
CA THR A 41 3.79 8.90 9.87
C THR A 41 2.97 7.73 10.40
N THR A 42 3.64 6.70 10.88
CA THR A 42 2.98 5.52 11.45
C THR A 42 3.74 5.06 12.69
N GLU A 43 3.03 4.97 13.81
CA GLU A 43 3.58 4.38 15.03
C GLU A 43 3.87 2.91 14.82
N VAL A 44 5.08 2.49 15.18
CA VAL A 44 5.52 1.09 15.14
C VAL A 44 5.41 0.47 16.53
N THR A 45 5.93 1.16 17.55
CA THR A 45 5.93 0.66 18.93
C THR A 45 6.12 1.80 19.92
N THR A 46 5.66 1.59 21.15
CA THR A 46 5.90 2.43 22.32
C THR A 46 7.06 1.88 23.15
N TRP A 47 7.51 2.65 24.14
CA TRP A 47 8.59 2.23 25.04
C TRP A 47 8.20 1.04 25.92
N GLU A 48 7.01 1.11 26.52
CA GLU A 48 6.46 0.04 27.36
C GLU A 48 4.94 -0.05 27.14
N PRO A 49 4.31 -1.17 27.46
CA PRO A 49 2.85 -1.30 27.29
C PRO A 49 2.04 -0.27 28.12
N ALA A 50 2.59 0.18 29.25
CA ALA A 50 1.98 1.20 30.13
C ALA A 50 2.46 2.63 29.81
N ASP A 51 3.53 2.78 29.02
CA ASP A 51 4.10 4.05 28.59
C ASP A 51 3.56 4.36 27.20
N THR A 52 2.84 5.46 27.07
CA THR A 52 2.25 5.90 25.79
C THR A 52 3.23 6.66 24.92
N SER A 53 4.48 6.90 25.37
CA SER A 53 5.48 7.54 24.54
C SER A 53 5.98 6.63 23.43
N ILE A 54 6.10 7.20 22.24
CA ILE A 54 6.43 6.48 21.02
C ILE A 54 7.95 6.23 21.00
N LYS A 55 8.32 4.97 20.77
CA LYS A 55 9.72 4.55 20.65
C LYS A 55 10.21 4.57 19.22
N TRP A 56 9.33 4.25 18.26
CA TRP A 56 9.70 4.12 16.85
C TRP A 56 8.55 4.47 15.93
N ILE A 57 8.83 5.23 14.87
CA ILE A 57 7.87 5.49 13.79
C ILE A 57 8.44 5.10 12.44
N TRP A 58 7.55 4.82 11.47
CA TRP A 58 7.85 4.91 10.05
C TRP A 58 7.41 6.27 9.53
N VAL A 59 8.27 6.90 8.71
CA VAL A 59 7.96 8.11 7.94
C VAL A 59 8.04 7.77 6.47
N PHE A 60 6.91 7.89 5.77
CA PHE A 60 6.81 7.70 4.33
C PHE A 60 6.63 9.05 3.64
N PHE A 61 7.34 9.29 2.55
CA PHE A 61 7.23 10.49 1.74
C PHE A 61 7.76 10.24 0.32
N PHE A 62 7.46 11.16 -0.61
CA PHE A 62 8.04 11.17 -1.93
C PHE A 62 9.22 12.12 -2.00
N SER A 63 10.33 11.68 -2.60
CA SER A 63 11.53 12.50 -2.70
C SER A 63 11.32 13.72 -3.60
N GLU A 64 11.86 14.84 -3.16
CA GLU A 64 12.04 16.05 -3.97
C GLU A 64 13.47 16.13 -4.51
N LYS A 65 13.82 17.23 -5.20
CA LYS A 65 15.20 17.51 -5.62
C LYS A 65 16.17 17.77 -4.45
N SER A 66 15.63 17.83 -3.24
CA SER A 66 16.42 18.03 -2.02
C SER A 66 17.17 16.75 -1.66
N SER A 67 18.42 16.87 -1.23
CA SER A 67 19.21 15.77 -0.68
C SER A 67 19.10 15.62 0.84
N ASN A 68 18.66 16.68 1.51
CA ASN A 68 18.57 16.72 2.97
C ASN A 68 17.14 17.01 3.40
N TYR A 69 16.70 16.29 4.41
CA TYR A 69 15.40 16.44 5.04
C TYR A 69 15.56 16.62 6.53
N ILE A 70 14.71 17.44 7.12
CA ILE A 70 14.70 17.74 8.55
C ILE A 70 13.36 17.24 9.09
N LEU A 71 13.40 16.37 10.09
CA LEU A 71 12.21 15.96 10.83
C LEU A 71 12.07 16.88 12.03
N GLU A 72 10.92 17.51 12.16
CA GLU A 72 10.53 18.26 13.37
C GLU A 72 9.43 17.50 14.10
N TYR A 73 9.50 17.51 15.43
CA TYR A 73 8.52 16.87 16.29
C TYR A 73 8.32 17.61 17.60
N GLY A 74 7.22 17.37 18.27
CA GLY A 74 6.88 17.93 19.57
C GLY A 74 5.43 18.41 19.67
N GLU A 75 4.95 18.68 20.88
CA GLU A 75 3.54 18.98 21.17
C GLU A 75 2.98 20.18 20.37
N ASN A 76 3.83 21.14 20.01
CA ASN A 76 3.44 22.33 19.25
C ASN A 76 3.60 22.15 17.74
N ILE A 77 4.00 20.98 17.27
CA ILE A 77 4.14 20.68 15.86
C ILE A 77 2.84 20.03 15.36
N THR A 78 2.34 20.55 14.25
CA THR A 78 1.21 19.97 13.52
C THR A 78 1.58 19.90 12.08
N ALA A 79 1.52 18.70 11.49
CA ALA A 79 1.77 18.50 10.07
C ALA A 79 0.65 19.10 9.23
N LEU A 80 1.00 19.66 8.07
CA LEU A 80 0.02 20.06 7.08
C LEU A 80 -0.73 18.83 6.55
N PRO A 81 -2.06 18.92 6.36
CA PRO A 81 -2.81 17.81 5.80
C PRO A 81 -2.32 17.51 4.39
N SER A 82 -2.04 16.25 4.11
CA SER A 82 -1.70 15.83 2.75
C SER A 82 -2.87 16.06 1.81
N LYS A 83 -2.59 16.74 0.70
CA LYS A 83 -3.58 16.96 -0.38
C LYS A 83 -3.70 15.75 -1.30
N GLU A 84 -2.70 14.90 -1.33
CA GLU A 84 -2.69 13.69 -2.14
C GLU A 84 -3.33 12.56 -1.34
N GLN A 85 -4.37 11.99 -1.88
CA GLN A 85 -5.07 10.88 -1.26
C GLN A 85 -5.13 9.71 -2.23
N ILE A 86 -4.62 8.57 -1.76
CA ILE A 86 -4.92 7.30 -2.41
C ILE A 86 -6.34 6.91 -1.99
N VAL A 87 -7.25 6.93 -2.94
CA VAL A 87 -8.64 6.58 -2.70
C VAL A 87 -8.80 5.08 -2.84
N SER A 88 -9.04 4.39 -1.74
CA SER A 88 -9.51 3.01 -1.76
C SER A 88 -11.00 2.97 -1.45
N THR A 89 -11.79 2.37 -2.30
CA THR A 89 -13.21 2.15 -2.03
C THR A 89 -13.46 0.66 -1.83
N ASN A 90 -14.11 0.31 -0.72
CA ASN A 90 -14.66 -1.02 -0.54
C ASN A 90 -15.90 -1.13 -1.42
N ASN A 91 -15.76 -1.65 -2.61
CA ASN A 91 -16.91 -2.03 -3.41
C ASN A 91 -17.45 -3.33 -2.84
N MET A 92 -18.52 -3.25 -2.06
CA MET A 92 -19.35 -4.38 -1.69
C MET A 92 -20.11 -4.89 -2.92
N ARG A 93 -19.38 -5.30 -3.96
CA ARG A 93 -19.95 -6.07 -5.05
C ARG A 93 -20.22 -7.48 -4.54
N PRO A 94 -21.13 -8.26 -5.16
CA PRO A 94 -21.47 -9.63 -4.74
C PRO A 94 -20.26 -10.58 -4.59
N ARG A 95 -19.10 -10.21 -5.13
CA ARG A 95 -17.85 -10.99 -5.06
C ARG A 95 -16.82 -10.48 -4.07
N GLY A 96 -17.12 -9.43 -3.32
CA GLY A 96 -16.18 -8.81 -2.37
C GLY A 96 -14.85 -8.43 -3.03
N GLY A 97 -14.35 -7.27 -2.74
CA GLY A 97 -13.08 -6.79 -3.29
C GLY A 97 -12.87 -5.33 -2.95
N ILE A 98 -11.68 -4.83 -3.25
CA ILE A 98 -11.30 -3.45 -3.04
C ILE A 98 -10.90 -2.84 -4.38
N SER A 99 -11.49 -1.70 -4.73
CA SER A 99 -11.01 -0.85 -5.82
C SER A 99 -10.05 0.17 -5.27
N VAL A 100 -8.92 0.33 -5.93
CA VAL A 100 -7.84 1.25 -5.55
C VAL A 100 -7.61 2.23 -6.68
N ASN A 101 -7.48 3.51 -6.33
CA ASN A 101 -7.08 4.57 -7.24
C ASN A 101 -5.97 5.39 -6.57
N THR A 102 -4.81 5.45 -7.21
CA THR A 102 -3.63 6.18 -6.72
C THR A 102 -3.38 7.49 -7.47
N GLY A 103 -4.34 7.95 -8.27
CA GLY A 103 -4.17 9.01 -9.25
C GLY A 103 -3.73 8.43 -10.59
N PRO A 104 -2.45 8.11 -10.80
CA PRO A 104 -1.99 7.59 -12.08
C PRO A 104 -2.34 6.10 -12.33
N LEU A 105 -2.68 5.35 -11.31
CA LEU A 105 -2.98 3.91 -11.41
C LEU A 105 -4.31 3.58 -10.74
N SER A 106 -5.13 2.77 -11.42
CA SER A 106 -6.35 2.19 -10.84
C SER A 106 -6.35 0.69 -11.02
N PHE A 107 -6.81 -0.04 -10.01
CA PHE A 107 -6.93 -1.50 -10.06
C PHE A 107 -7.94 -2.02 -9.04
N ASN A 108 -8.38 -3.26 -9.25
CA ASN A 108 -9.21 -3.99 -8.30
C ASN A 108 -8.41 -5.12 -7.68
N ILE A 109 -8.56 -5.31 -6.37
CA ILE A 109 -8.15 -6.53 -5.66
C ILE A 109 -9.42 -7.36 -5.48
N ASN A 110 -9.53 -8.46 -6.22
CA ASN A 110 -10.71 -9.32 -6.15
C ASN A 110 -10.55 -10.39 -5.07
N LYS A 111 -11.60 -10.58 -4.28
CA LYS A 111 -11.68 -11.68 -3.31
C LYS A 111 -12.15 -12.97 -3.95
N MET A 112 -13.00 -12.87 -4.95
CA MET A 112 -13.58 -14.02 -5.64
C MET A 112 -13.58 -13.82 -7.16
N GLY A 113 -13.49 -14.91 -7.91
CA GLY A 113 -13.58 -14.94 -9.36
C GLY A 113 -12.22 -15.01 -10.04
N ASN A 114 -12.20 -14.79 -11.34
CA ASN A 114 -10.99 -14.82 -12.14
C ASN A 114 -10.23 -13.50 -11.99
N GLY A 115 -8.93 -13.61 -11.76
CA GLY A 115 -8.04 -12.45 -11.66
C GLY A 115 -7.94 -11.87 -10.25
N PHE A 116 -6.75 -11.98 -9.65
CA PHE A 116 -6.43 -11.43 -8.34
C PHE A 116 -6.36 -9.90 -8.38
N LEU A 117 -5.50 -9.35 -9.25
CA LEU A 117 -5.51 -7.95 -9.63
C LEU A 117 -6.21 -7.83 -10.98
N ASP A 118 -7.25 -7.04 -11.03
CA ASP A 118 -8.12 -6.91 -12.21
C ASP A 118 -8.39 -5.44 -12.53
N ASN A 119 -8.80 -5.21 -13.77
CA ASN A 119 -9.09 -3.86 -14.28
C ASN A 119 -7.94 -2.87 -13.95
N VAL A 120 -6.71 -3.30 -14.22
CA VAL A 120 -5.52 -2.47 -13.99
C VAL A 120 -5.40 -1.47 -15.13
N HIS A 121 -5.53 -0.19 -14.81
CA HIS A 121 -5.38 0.93 -15.75
C HIS A 121 -4.23 1.81 -15.32
N LEU A 122 -3.47 2.32 -16.29
CA LEU A 122 -2.47 3.36 -16.11
C LEU A 122 -2.90 4.60 -16.88
N ASP A 123 -3.09 5.71 -16.19
CA ASP A 123 -3.37 7.02 -16.80
C ASP A 123 -2.11 7.54 -17.53
N VAL A 124 -1.99 7.18 -18.80
CA VAL A 124 -0.81 7.48 -19.61
C VAL A 124 -0.84 8.94 -20.06
N ASN A 125 -2.02 9.46 -20.35
CA ASN A 125 -2.23 10.83 -20.87
C ASN A 125 -2.36 11.86 -19.73
N LYS A 126 -2.47 11.41 -18.48
CA LYS A 126 -2.57 12.23 -17.25
C LYS A 126 -3.80 13.13 -17.22
N ASP A 127 -4.92 12.66 -17.75
CA ASP A 127 -6.19 13.39 -17.72
C ASP A 127 -7.07 13.03 -16.51
N GLY A 128 -6.63 12.09 -15.68
CA GLY A 128 -7.34 11.62 -14.49
C GLY A 128 -8.50 10.69 -14.79
N GLN A 129 -8.63 10.21 -16.04
CA GLN A 129 -9.67 9.28 -16.45
C GLN A 129 -9.07 7.95 -16.90
N PHE A 130 -9.77 6.87 -16.64
CA PHE A 130 -9.31 5.52 -17.01
C PHE A 130 -10.14 4.99 -18.16
N THR A 131 -9.55 4.93 -19.34
CA THR A 131 -10.17 4.48 -20.58
C THR A 131 -9.77 3.06 -20.94
N ASN A 132 -10.48 2.43 -21.86
CA ASN A 132 -10.12 1.08 -22.35
C ASN A 132 -8.74 1.03 -23.04
N ASN A 133 -8.24 2.15 -23.57
CA ASN A 133 -6.92 2.22 -24.19
C ASN A 133 -5.80 2.20 -23.14
N GLU A 134 -6.11 2.50 -21.89
CA GLU A 134 -5.19 2.54 -20.76
C GLU A 134 -5.27 1.28 -19.91
N LEU A 135 -6.10 0.30 -20.32
CA LEU A 135 -6.25 -0.98 -19.65
C LEU A 135 -5.03 -1.85 -19.90
N ILE A 136 -4.25 -2.11 -18.86
CA ILE A 136 -3.04 -2.95 -18.88
C ILE A 136 -3.40 -4.42 -18.70
N SER A 137 -4.27 -4.73 -17.71
CA SER A 137 -4.60 -6.09 -17.34
C SER A 137 -6.05 -6.20 -16.88
N SER A 138 -6.76 -7.23 -17.41
CA SER A 138 -8.09 -7.57 -16.94
C SER A 138 -8.35 -9.07 -17.14
N ALA A 139 -9.05 -9.69 -16.20
CA ALA A 139 -9.52 -11.06 -16.31
C ALA A 139 -10.78 -11.19 -17.20
N GLN A 140 -11.37 -10.07 -17.59
CA GLN A 140 -12.51 -10.02 -18.51
C GLN A 140 -12.03 -9.88 -19.96
N ASN A 141 -12.88 -10.28 -20.90
CA ASN A 141 -12.66 -10.11 -22.35
C ASN A 141 -11.37 -10.77 -22.89
N ASN A 142 -11.04 -11.97 -22.40
CA ASN A 142 -9.85 -12.74 -22.82
C ASN A 142 -8.50 -12.01 -22.61
N LYS A 143 -8.48 -10.91 -21.89
CA LYS A 143 -7.24 -10.29 -21.43
C LYS A 143 -6.75 -11.06 -20.20
N ARG A 144 -5.47 -11.39 -20.18
CA ARG A 144 -4.86 -12.14 -19.08
C ARG A 144 -4.81 -11.26 -17.83
N GLY A 145 -5.71 -11.51 -16.87
CA GLY A 145 -5.60 -10.97 -15.52
C GLY A 145 -4.41 -11.60 -14.76
N THR A 146 -4.15 -11.11 -13.57
CA THR A 146 -3.19 -11.73 -12.68
C THR A 146 -3.84 -12.83 -11.86
N PHE A 147 -3.18 -13.99 -11.77
CA PHE A 147 -3.65 -15.16 -11.06
C PHE A 147 -2.64 -15.57 -9.99
N LEU A 148 -3.15 -16.16 -8.91
CA LEU A 148 -2.32 -16.72 -7.83
C LEU A 148 -2.15 -18.24 -7.96
N ASP A 149 -2.72 -18.85 -9.00
CA ASP A 149 -2.64 -20.28 -9.18
C ASP A 149 -1.22 -20.75 -9.50
N ILE A 150 -0.83 -21.90 -8.97
CA ILE A 150 0.47 -22.50 -9.21
C ILE A 150 0.35 -23.54 -10.32
N LYS A 151 1.17 -23.39 -11.36
CA LYS A 151 1.29 -24.34 -12.46
C LYS A 151 2.65 -25.01 -12.45
N ASP A 152 2.70 -26.27 -12.91
CA ASP A 152 3.98 -26.93 -13.15
C ASP A 152 4.62 -26.50 -14.49
N ALA A 153 5.81 -27.05 -14.77
CA ALA A 153 6.53 -26.76 -16.00
C ALA A 153 5.76 -27.18 -17.28
N ALA A 154 4.83 -28.12 -17.20
CA ALA A 154 3.95 -28.53 -18.29
C ALA A 154 2.69 -27.65 -18.40
N GLY A 155 2.54 -26.63 -17.56
CA GLY A 155 1.37 -25.74 -17.52
C GLY A 155 0.13 -26.35 -16.86
N ILE A 156 0.28 -27.47 -16.17
CA ILE A 156 -0.82 -28.14 -15.47
C ILE A 156 -1.05 -27.46 -14.12
N ASP A 157 -2.29 -27.09 -13.82
CA ASP A 157 -2.69 -26.51 -12.53
C ASP A 157 -2.41 -27.51 -11.40
N ARG A 158 -1.52 -27.13 -10.48
CA ARG A 158 -1.16 -27.93 -9.32
C ARG A 158 -1.83 -27.45 -8.05
N SER A 159 -2.07 -26.16 -7.92
CA SER A 159 -2.88 -25.66 -6.83
C SER A 159 -3.68 -24.42 -7.25
N LYS A 160 -4.82 -24.23 -6.60
CA LYS A 160 -5.66 -23.06 -6.75
C LYS A 160 -5.63 -22.24 -5.48
N ALA A 161 -5.55 -20.93 -5.63
CA ALA A 161 -5.64 -20.00 -4.51
C ALA A 161 -7.10 -19.65 -4.21
N THR A 162 -7.44 -19.67 -2.94
CA THR A 162 -8.70 -19.08 -2.46
C THR A 162 -8.38 -17.95 -1.51
N ILE A 163 -8.86 -16.76 -1.80
CA ILE A 163 -8.70 -15.59 -0.95
C ILE A 163 -9.83 -15.58 0.08
N HIS A 164 -9.46 -15.52 1.35
CA HIS A 164 -10.41 -15.44 2.46
C HIS A 164 -10.72 -14.01 2.83
N GLN A 165 -9.69 -13.18 2.90
CA GLN A 165 -9.80 -11.80 3.34
C GLN A 165 -8.94 -10.85 2.51
N VAL A 166 -9.47 -9.64 2.32
CA VAL A 166 -8.73 -8.48 1.78
C VAL A 166 -9.07 -7.31 2.68
N PHE A 167 -8.10 -6.70 3.30
CA PHE A 167 -8.32 -5.55 4.19
C PHE A 167 -7.16 -4.55 4.12
N ARG A 168 -7.48 -3.32 4.52
CA ARG A 168 -6.51 -2.24 4.65
C ARG A 168 -5.78 -2.39 5.99
N GLU A 169 -4.45 -2.47 5.97
CA GLU A 169 -3.65 -2.58 7.20
C GLU A 169 -3.63 -1.29 8.00
N LYS A 170 -3.41 -1.43 9.31
CA LYS A 170 -3.07 -0.32 10.21
C LYS A 170 -1.79 0.35 9.69
N GLY A 171 -1.75 1.67 9.75
CA GLY A 171 -0.63 2.45 9.22
C GLY A 171 -0.78 2.88 7.75
N SER A 172 -1.87 2.45 7.09
CA SER A 172 -2.25 3.02 5.81
C SER A 172 -2.76 4.44 5.98
N GLY A 173 -2.29 5.34 5.14
CA GLY A 173 -2.64 6.77 5.17
C GLY A 173 -2.94 7.33 3.78
N PRO A 174 -2.90 8.66 3.64
CA PRO A 174 -3.25 9.32 2.39
C PRO A 174 -2.20 9.15 1.29
N LEU A 175 -0.92 8.94 1.63
CA LEU A 175 0.17 8.85 0.66
C LEU A 175 0.58 7.41 0.35
N HIS A 176 0.32 6.48 1.27
CA HIS A 176 0.71 5.09 1.15
C HIS A 176 -0.32 4.20 1.84
N VAL A 177 -0.86 3.26 1.10
CA VAL A 177 -1.84 2.30 1.59
C VAL A 177 -1.27 0.88 1.46
N ILE A 178 -1.47 0.08 2.50
CA ILE A 178 -1.10 -1.33 2.52
C ILE A 178 -2.38 -2.15 2.58
N PHE A 179 -2.57 -3.00 1.57
CA PHE A 179 -3.61 -4.01 1.57
C PHE A 179 -3.00 -5.35 1.91
N ARG A 180 -3.58 -6.04 2.89
CA ARG A 180 -3.24 -7.42 3.22
C ARG A 180 -4.29 -8.35 2.65
N VAL A 181 -3.82 -9.35 1.95
CA VAL A 181 -4.63 -10.40 1.33
C VAL A 181 -4.23 -11.73 1.95
N GLU A 182 -5.18 -12.40 2.56
CA GLU A 182 -4.98 -13.70 3.18
C GLU A 182 -5.76 -14.77 2.45
N GLY A 183 -5.15 -15.90 2.26
CA GLY A 183 -5.77 -16.99 1.53
C GLY A 183 -5.10 -18.33 1.79
N THR A 184 -5.54 -19.31 1.02
CA THR A 184 -5.05 -20.69 1.13
C THR A 184 -4.89 -21.28 -0.26
N TYR A 185 -3.77 -21.93 -0.50
CA TYR A 185 -3.58 -22.81 -1.63
C TYR A 185 -4.15 -24.19 -1.33
N TYR A 186 -4.91 -24.73 -2.27
CA TYR A 186 -5.42 -26.10 -2.21
C TYR A 186 -4.66 -26.95 -3.23
N TYR A 187 -3.88 -27.91 -2.74
CA TYR A 187 -3.18 -28.87 -3.57
C TYR A 187 -4.02 -30.13 -3.67
N ASN A 188 -4.62 -30.34 -4.81
CA ASN A 188 -5.52 -31.45 -5.11
C ASN A 188 -6.77 -31.56 -4.18
N GLN A 189 -7.95 -31.51 -4.76
CA GLN A 189 -9.23 -31.53 -4.02
C GLN A 189 -9.46 -32.79 -3.16
N LYS A 190 -8.62 -33.84 -3.32
CA LYS A 190 -8.77 -35.12 -2.62
C LYS A 190 -8.02 -35.23 -1.30
N ASP A 191 -6.97 -34.44 -1.08
CA ASP A 191 -6.04 -34.72 0.02
C ASP A 191 -6.09 -33.72 1.18
N ASN A 192 -7.01 -32.73 1.18
CA ASN A 192 -7.10 -31.66 2.20
C ASN A 192 -5.75 -30.95 2.48
N ASN A 193 -4.75 -31.13 1.64
CA ASN A 193 -3.48 -30.45 1.78
C ASN A 193 -3.62 -28.98 1.39
N THR A 194 -3.50 -28.11 2.37
CA THR A 194 -3.62 -26.68 2.20
C THR A 194 -2.37 -25.96 2.69
N ALA A 195 -1.99 -24.87 2.05
CA ALA A 195 -0.92 -23.98 2.49
C ALA A 195 -1.45 -22.56 2.59
N PRO A 196 -1.39 -21.92 3.77
CA PRO A 196 -1.79 -20.52 3.89
C PRO A 196 -0.81 -19.60 3.15
N PHE A 197 -1.31 -18.48 2.68
CA PHE A 197 -0.48 -17.41 2.14
C PHE A 197 -0.95 -16.04 2.62
N GLU A 198 -0.02 -15.12 2.67
CA GLU A 198 -0.26 -13.70 2.89
C GLU A 198 0.46 -12.91 1.80
N ILE A 199 -0.23 -11.92 1.23
CA ILE A 199 0.32 -10.99 0.25
C ILE A 199 0.07 -9.58 0.74
N LYS A 200 1.11 -8.75 0.76
CA LYS A 200 0.99 -7.32 1.00
C LYS A 200 1.13 -6.56 -0.31
N ILE A 201 0.15 -5.71 -0.58
CA ILE A 201 0.14 -4.82 -1.74
C ILE A 201 0.33 -3.41 -1.23
N HIS A 202 1.42 -2.78 -1.64
CA HIS A 202 1.73 -1.38 -1.34
C HIS A 202 1.30 -0.52 -2.52
N ALA A 203 0.43 0.46 -2.27
CA ALA A 203 -0.09 1.39 -3.27
C ALA A 203 0.10 2.84 -2.81
#